data_34ad1a162fca8ed9a84f8dd1b8166a8b
#
_entry.id   34ad1a162fca8ed9a84f8dd1b8166a8b
#
_cell.length_a   1.000
_cell.length_b   1.000
_cell.length_c   1.000
_cell.angle_alpha   90.00
_cell.angle_beta   90.00
_cell.angle_gamma   90.00
#
_symmetry.space_group_name_H-M   'P 1'
#
loop_
_entity.id
_entity.type
_entity.pdbx_description
1 polymer ?
#
loop_
_entity_poly.entity_id
_entity_poly.type
_entity_poly.pdbx_seq_one_letter_code
_entity_poly.pdbx_strand_id
1 'polypeptide(L)'
;MQEIIDEADIGRSTFYSHFETKDELLKALCTDLFQHVFSEELGKEKTHDFSKVKVDAKEQITHILYHLQDSKREIKGLLSGDSGELFINYMKEYLSVAFSHYPKMGWKKIPKDYVQNYYVCSFTETVRWWICGEQSYTPEEVAAFYLRVVDFEGK
;
A
#
# COMPACT_ATOMS: atom_id res chain seq x y z
N MET A 1 -9.10 11.97 19.57
CA MET A 1 -8.34 13.21 19.30
C MET A 1 -7.51 13.66 20.49
N GLN A 2 -8.08 13.80 21.69
CA GLN A 2 -7.31 14.22 22.87
C GLN A 2 -6.15 13.28 23.18
N GLU A 3 -6.37 11.99 23.14
CA GLU A 3 -5.34 10.95 23.36
C GLU A 3 -4.14 11.09 22.42
N ILE A 4 -4.37 11.45 21.15
CA ILE A 4 -3.28 11.67 20.17
C ILE A 4 -2.45 12.90 20.56
N ILE A 5 -3.11 13.98 20.99
CA ILE A 5 -2.46 15.23 21.43
C ILE A 5 -1.64 14.99 22.69
N ASP A 6 -2.20 14.24 23.62
CA ASP A 6 -1.55 13.93 24.90
C ASP A 6 -0.35 12.98 24.71
N GLU A 7 -0.48 11.96 23.85
CA GLU A 7 0.60 11.01 23.53
C GLU A 7 1.74 11.69 22.75
N ALA A 8 1.42 12.62 21.86
CA ALA A 8 2.40 13.38 21.09
C ALA A 8 3.07 14.52 21.89
N ASP A 9 2.59 14.79 23.12
CA ASP A 9 3.06 15.88 23.99
C ASP A 9 3.07 17.26 23.28
N ILE A 10 2.01 17.54 22.52
CA ILE A 10 1.85 18.80 21.79
C ILE A 10 0.66 19.60 22.32
N GLY A 11 0.73 20.93 22.14
CA GLY A 11 -0.38 21.81 22.48
C GLY A 11 -1.58 21.63 21.53
N ARG A 12 -2.82 21.74 22.06
CA ARG A 12 -4.04 21.69 21.23
C ARG A 12 -4.02 22.70 20.10
N SER A 13 -3.59 23.93 20.35
CA SER A 13 -3.48 24.96 19.32
C SER A 13 -2.51 24.58 18.21
N THR A 14 -1.40 23.95 18.54
CA THR A 14 -0.43 23.44 17.57
C THR A 14 -1.04 22.34 16.72
N PHE A 15 -1.74 21.38 17.34
CA PHE A 15 -2.43 20.32 16.60
C PHE A 15 -3.45 20.90 15.60
N TYR A 16 -4.38 21.73 16.09
CA TYR A 16 -5.46 22.29 15.27
C TYR A 16 -5.01 23.36 14.26
N SER A 17 -3.76 23.85 14.36
CA SER A 17 -3.16 24.67 13.29
C SER A 17 -2.73 23.85 12.06
N HIS A 18 -2.58 22.53 12.20
CA HIS A 18 -2.16 21.62 11.14
C HIS A 18 -3.27 20.68 10.67
N PHE A 19 -4.13 20.23 11.59
CA PHE A 19 -5.18 19.23 11.29
C PHE A 19 -6.48 19.63 11.98
N GLU A 20 -7.54 19.82 11.21
CA GLU A 20 -8.88 20.12 11.76
C GLU A 20 -9.54 18.84 12.29
N THR A 21 -9.26 17.71 11.67
CA THR A 21 -9.89 16.42 11.98
C THR A 21 -8.87 15.29 12.11
N LYS A 22 -9.29 14.18 12.74
CA LYS A 22 -8.54 12.94 12.81
C LYS A 22 -8.31 12.34 11.40
N ASP A 23 -9.28 12.53 10.51
CA ASP A 23 -9.22 12.00 9.15
C ASP A 23 -8.18 12.75 8.29
N GLU A 24 -8.03 14.07 8.51
CA GLU A 24 -6.95 14.84 7.86
C GLU A 24 -5.57 14.39 8.32
N LEU A 25 -5.38 14.15 9.62
CA LEU A 25 -4.14 13.59 10.12
C LEU A 25 -3.86 12.22 9.50
N LEU A 26 -4.86 11.33 9.46
CA LEU A 26 -4.71 10.01 8.83
C LEU A 26 -4.38 10.13 7.33
N LYS A 27 -5.06 11.05 6.63
CA LYS A 27 -4.76 11.31 5.21
C LYS A 27 -3.33 11.76 5.00
N ALA A 28 -2.82 12.66 5.83
CA ALA A 28 -1.43 13.11 5.76
C ALA A 28 -0.45 11.95 5.99
N LEU A 29 -0.67 11.13 7.03
CA LEU A 29 0.15 9.95 7.31
C LEU A 29 0.12 8.93 6.16
N CYS A 30 -1.05 8.67 5.59
CA CYS A 30 -1.19 7.78 4.43
C CYS A 30 -0.48 8.36 3.20
N THR A 31 -0.56 9.68 3.00
CA THR A 31 0.11 10.36 1.89
C THR A 31 1.62 10.18 1.99
N ASP A 32 2.20 10.45 3.15
CA ASP A 32 3.65 10.29 3.38
C ASP A 32 4.09 8.83 3.17
N LEU A 33 3.38 7.88 3.78
CA LEU A 33 3.66 6.45 3.63
C LEU A 33 3.59 6.02 2.16
N PHE A 34 2.50 6.34 1.47
CA PHE A 34 2.27 5.87 0.11
C PHE A 34 3.10 6.63 -0.92
N GLN A 35 3.38 7.91 -0.73
CA GLN A 35 4.34 8.62 -1.58
C GLN A 35 5.72 7.96 -1.51
N HIS A 36 6.17 7.58 -0.33
CA HIS A 36 7.43 6.85 -0.18
C HIS A 36 7.38 5.48 -0.86
N VAL A 37 6.32 4.71 -0.59
CA VAL A 37 6.11 3.35 -1.13
C VAL A 37 5.96 3.32 -2.65
N PHE A 38 5.29 4.32 -3.23
CA PHE A 38 4.96 4.37 -4.66
C PHE A 38 5.76 5.42 -5.44
N SER A 39 6.77 6.06 -4.83
CA SER A 39 7.63 7.01 -5.54
C SER A 39 8.39 6.31 -6.67
N GLU A 40 8.49 6.99 -7.81
CA GLU A 40 9.22 6.49 -8.99
C GLU A 40 10.75 6.39 -8.77
N GLU A 41 11.26 6.80 -7.60
CA GLU A 41 12.69 6.74 -7.25
C GLU A 41 13.16 5.34 -6.80
N LEU A 42 12.57 4.28 -7.36
CA LEU A 42 12.95 2.88 -7.15
C LEU A 42 14.46 2.58 -7.36
N GLY A 43 15.19 3.50 -7.98
CA GLY A 43 16.59 3.30 -8.35
C GLY A 43 17.63 3.78 -7.32
N LYS A 44 17.25 4.37 -6.19
CA LYS A 44 18.20 5.06 -5.30
C LYS A 44 18.29 4.55 -3.87
N GLU A 45 17.50 3.58 -3.48
CA GLU A 45 17.57 3.04 -2.12
C GLU A 45 18.77 2.10 -1.96
N LYS A 46 19.57 2.36 -0.91
CA LYS A 46 20.84 1.66 -0.65
C LYS A 46 20.70 0.18 -0.28
N THR A 47 19.50 -0.31 -0.06
CA THR A 47 19.22 -1.68 0.41
C THR A 47 18.79 -2.63 -0.69
N HIS A 48 18.23 -2.14 -1.81
CA HIS A 48 17.79 -2.97 -2.92
C HIS A 48 18.09 -2.25 -4.25
N ASP A 49 19.04 -2.75 -5.03
CA ASP A 49 19.45 -2.18 -6.32
C ASP A 49 18.50 -2.61 -7.44
N PHE A 50 17.44 -1.84 -7.66
CA PHE A 50 16.49 -2.03 -8.77
C PHE A 50 16.83 -1.20 -10.02
N SER A 51 18.02 -0.57 -10.10
CA SER A 51 18.36 0.48 -11.07
C SER A 51 18.54 0.02 -12.52
N LYS A 52 18.41 -1.27 -12.86
CA LYS A 52 18.86 -1.81 -14.15
C LYS A 52 17.86 -2.55 -15.01
N VAL A 53 16.57 -2.66 -14.63
CA VAL A 53 15.60 -3.50 -15.36
C VAL A 53 14.34 -2.72 -15.70
N LYS A 54 13.71 -2.98 -16.86
CA LYS A 54 12.30 -2.71 -17.06
C LYS A 54 11.56 -3.30 -15.87
N VAL A 55 11.00 -2.44 -15.03
CA VAL A 55 10.43 -2.84 -13.75
C VAL A 55 9.36 -3.89 -14.01
N ASP A 56 9.65 -5.12 -13.67
CA ASP A 56 8.70 -6.23 -13.75
C ASP A 56 7.63 -6.05 -12.65
N ALA A 57 6.40 -6.43 -12.95
CA ALA A 57 5.29 -6.37 -12.02
C ALA A 57 5.61 -7.05 -10.67
N LYS A 58 6.37 -8.14 -10.73
CA LYS A 58 6.81 -8.87 -9.54
C LYS A 58 7.74 -8.02 -8.67
N GLU A 59 8.71 -7.35 -9.26
CA GLU A 59 9.65 -6.49 -8.54
C GLU A 59 8.93 -5.31 -7.88
N GLN A 60 8.01 -4.66 -8.59
CA GLN A 60 7.23 -3.56 -8.02
C GLN A 60 6.34 -4.02 -6.86
N ILE A 61 5.61 -5.11 -7.01
CA ILE A 61 4.76 -5.66 -5.96
C ILE A 61 5.60 -6.06 -4.75
N THR A 62 6.73 -6.72 -4.97
CA THR A 62 7.66 -7.10 -3.89
C THR A 62 8.18 -5.87 -3.15
N HIS A 63 8.57 -4.83 -3.88
CA HIS A 63 9.03 -3.56 -3.31
C HIS A 63 7.96 -2.88 -2.43
N ILE A 64 6.73 -2.79 -2.93
CA ILE A 64 5.59 -2.28 -2.15
C ILE A 64 5.44 -3.08 -0.83
N LEU A 65 5.50 -4.39 -0.90
CA LEU A 65 5.36 -5.26 0.26
C LEU A 65 6.50 -5.09 1.27
N TYR A 66 7.74 -4.83 0.82
CA TYR A 66 8.85 -4.52 1.73
C TYR A 66 8.58 -3.25 2.54
N HIS A 67 8.17 -2.16 1.89
CA HIS A 67 7.84 -0.92 2.60
C HIS A 67 6.66 -1.08 3.57
N LEU A 68 5.64 -1.86 3.17
CA LEU A 68 4.53 -2.17 4.07
C LEU A 68 4.98 -3.05 5.25
N GLN A 69 5.97 -3.92 5.04
CA GLN A 69 6.57 -4.71 6.12
C GLN A 69 7.32 -3.83 7.13
N ASP A 70 8.08 -2.85 6.66
CA ASP A 70 8.81 -1.92 7.52
C ASP A 70 7.87 -1.14 8.46
N SER A 71 6.64 -0.85 8.00
CA SER A 71 5.59 -0.18 8.78
C SER A 71 4.50 -1.15 9.28
N LYS A 72 4.78 -2.45 9.37
CA LYS A 72 3.79 -3.50 9.67
C LYS A 72 3.02 -3.26 10.97
N ARG A 73 3.71 -2.83 12.02
CA ARG A 73 3.11 -2.59 13.34
C ARG A 73 2.08 -1.46 13.29
N GLU A 74 2.45 -0.37 12.67
CA GLU A 74 1.62 0.83 12.53
C GLU A 74 0.40 0.53 11.65
N ILE A 75 0.61 -0.12 10.51
CA ILE A 75 -0.45 -0.51 9.58
C ILE A 75 -1.42 -1.51 10.25
N LYS A 76 -0.89 -2.48 11.01
CA LYS A 76 -1.74 -3.42 11.76
C LYS A 76 -2.61 -2.70 12.78
N GLY A 77 -2.06 -1.71 13.48
CA GLY A 77 -2.81 -0.86 14.40
C GLY A 77 -3.93 -0.08 13.70
N LEU A 78 -3.65 0.50 12.54
CA LEU A 78 -4.65 1.21 11.72
C LEU A 78 -5.75 0.27 11.23
N LEU A 79 -5.38 -0.88 10.66
CA LEU A 79 -6.33 -1.86 10.12
C LEU A 79 -7.24 -2.49 11.17
N SER A 80 -6.77 -2.58 12.41
CA SER A 80 -7.55 -3.13 13.53
C SER A 80 -8.44 -2.09 14.23
N GLY A 81 -8.29 -0.81 13.90
CA GLY A 81 -9.03 0.30 14.49
C GLY A 81 -10.18 0.79 13.62
N ASP A 82 -10.90 1.80 14.13
CA ASP A 82 -12.02 2.44 13.44
C ASP A 82 -11.63 3.09 12.10
N SER A 83 -10.36 3.44 11.93
CA SER A 83 -9.82 4.06 10.72
C SER A 83 -9.38 3.05 9.64
N GLY A 84 -9.56 1.75 9.87
CA GLY A 84 -9.07 0.70 8.97
C GLY A 84 -9.64 0.80 7.56
N GLU A 85 -10.95 1.03 7.41
CA GLU A 85 -11.58 1.17 6.10
C GLU A 85 -11.13 2.45 5.38
N LEU A 86 -10.91 3.54 6.10
CA LEU A 86 -10.41 4.77 5.51
C LEU A 86 -8.96 4.61 5.01
N PHE A 87 -8.11 3.94 5.79
CA PHE A 87 -6.75 3.57 5.38
C PHE A 87 -6.76 2.71 4.10
N ILE A 88 -7.63 1.69 4.05
CA ILE A 88 -7.80 0.84 2.87
C ILE A 88 -8.22 1.64 1.64
N ASN A 89 -9.13 2.61 1.79
CA ASN A 89 -9.57 3.45 0.68
C ASN A 89 -8.42 4.32 0.14
N TYR A 90 -7.63 4.93 1.01
CA TYR A 90 -6.44 5.67 0.58
C TYR A 90 -5.42 4.76 -0.12
N MET A 91 -5.18 3.57 0.40
CA MET A 91 -4.30 2.60 -0.26
C MET A 91 -4.80 2.22 -1.66
N LYS A 92 -6.11 2.01 -1.83
CA LYS A 92 -6.73 1.73 -3.15
C LYS A 92 -6.54 2.88 -4.14
N GLU A 93 -6.64 4.12 -3.71
CA GLU A 93 -6.39 5.29 -4.57
C GLU A 93 -4.95 5.28 -5.12
N TYR A 94 -3.95 5.08 -4.26
CA TYR A 94 -2.55 5.00 -4.68
C TYR A 94 -2.26 3.78 -5.56
N LEU A 95 -2.78 2.62 -5.21
CA LEU A 95 -2.64 1.40 -6.01
C LEU A 95 -3.29 1.53 -7.40
N SER A 96 -4.41 2.27 -7.50
CA SER A 96 -5.08 2.50 -8.78
C SER A 96 -4.18 3.25 -9.75
N VAL A 97 -3.40 4.22 -9.27
CA VAL A 97 -2.40 4.93 -10.08
C VAL A 97 -1.24 3.99 -10.44
N ALA A 98 -0.66 3.30 -9.47
CA ALA A 98 0.45 2.38 -9.69
C ALA A 98 0.09 1.28 -10.69
N PHE A 99 -1.08 0.65 -10.54
CA PHE A 99 -1.52 -0.46 -11.41
C PHE A 99 -2.08 0.00 -12.75
N SER A 100 -2.27 1.29 -13.00
CA SER A 100 -2.71 1.81 -14.30
C SER A 100 -1.70 1.53 -15.43
N HIS A 101 -0.43 1.39 -15.08
CA HIS A 101 0.69 1.17 -16.02
C HIS A 101 0.96 -0.31 -16.31
N TYR A 102 0.32 -1.24 -15.59
CA TYR A 102 0.53 -2.66 -15.85
C TYR A 102 -0.04 -3.10 -17.19
N PRO A 103 0.70 -3.92 -17.96
CA PRO A 103 0.23 -4.41 -19.24
C PRO A 103 -1.03 -5.25 -19.02
N LYS A 104 -2.03 -4.97 -19.82
CA LYS A 104 -3.35 -5.60 -19.82
C LYS A 104 -3.27 -6.99 -20.42
N MET A 105 -2.88 -7.96 -19.63
CA MET A 105 -2.66 -9.33 -20.10
C MET A 105 -4.00 -10.05 -20.25
N GLY A 106 -4.24 -10.59 -21.45
CA GLY A 106 -5.20 -11.69 -21.70
C GLY A 106 -6.71 -11.39 -21.68
N TRP A 107 -7.16 -10.33 -21.09
CA TRP A 107 -8.58 -10.04 -20.82
C TRP A 107 -9.30 -9.31 -21.94
N LYS A 108 -9.19 -9.81 -23.19
CA LYS A 108 -9.66 -9.12 -24.41
C LYS A 108 -11.13 -8.71 -24.45
N LYS A 109 -11.98 -9.25 -23.58
CA LYS A 109 -13.42 -8.98 -23.54
C LYS A 109 -13.92 -8.40 -22.22
N ILE A 110 -13.03 -8.10 -21.27
CA ILE A 110 -13.38 -7.56 -19.96
C ILE A 110 -13.06 -6.06 -19.94
N PRO A 111 -13.95 -5.21 -19.39
CA PRO A 111 -13.68 -3.79 -19.25
C PRO A 111 -12.39 -3.53 -18.44
N LYS A 112 -11.60 -2.56 -18.89
CA LYS A 112 -10.29 -2.27 -18.30
C LYS A 112 -10.37 -1.80 -16.85
N ASP A 113 -11.37 -1.00 -16.55
CA ASP A 113 -11.68 -0.49 -15.22
C ASP A 113 -12.07 -1.61 -14.25
N TYR A 114 -12.83 -2.62 -14.74
CA TYR A 114 -13.14 -3.80 -13.95
C TYR A 114 -11.88 -4.59 -13.59
N VAL A 115 -10.99 -4.84 -14.55
CA VAL A 115 -9.74 -5.57 -14.32
C VAL A 115 -8.84 -4.80 -13.34
N GLN A 116 -8.70 -3.50 -13.52
CA GLN A 116 -7.93 -2.65 -12.62
C GLN A 116 -8.51 -2.69 -11.19
N ASN A 117 -9.82 -2.54 -11.06
CA ASN A 117 -10.48 -2.62 -9.76
C ASN A 117 -10.26 -4.00 -9.09
N TYR A 118 -10.33 -5.08 -9.86
CA TYR A 118 -10.06 -6.42 -9.36
C TYR A 118 -8.64 -6.55 -8.82
N TYR A 119 -7.63 -6.07 -9.55
CA TYR A 119 -6.23 -6.10 -9.08
C TYR A 119 -6.02 -5.28 -7.82
N VAL A 120 -6.55 -4.06 -7.79
CA VAL A 120 -6.44 -3.18 -6.63
C VAL A 120 -7.09 -3.79 -5.39
N CYS A 121 -8.33 -4.26 -5.52
CA CYS A 121 -9.06 -4.85 -4.40
C CYS A 121 -8.43 -6.16 -3.91
N SER A 122 -8.03 -7.04 -4.81
CA SER A 122 -7.40 -8.31 -4.44
C SER A 122 -6.03 -8.11 -3.78
N PHE A 123 -5.24 -7.15 -4.25
CA PHE A 123 -3.97 -6.80 -3.61
C PHE A 123 -4.17 -6.20 -2.21
N THR A 124 -5.13 -5.32 -2.07
CA THR A 124 -5.47 -4.70 -0.77
C THR A 124 -5.87 -5.75 0.26
N GLU A 125 -6.69 -6.72 -0.12
CA GLU A 125 -7.07 -7.83 0.76
C GLU A 125 -5.90 -8.79 1.04
N THR A 126 -4.99 -8.97 0.09
CA THR A 126 -3.74 -9.72 0.31
C THR A 126 -2.88 -9.03 1.38
N VAL A 127 -2.74 -7.71 1.31
CA VAL A 127 -2.02 -6.92 2.32
C VAL A 127 -2.70 -7.04 3.69
N ARG A 128 -4.02 -6.88 3.76
CA ARG A 128 -4.79 -7.02 5.01
C ARG A 128 -4.56 -8.39 5.63
N TRP A 129 -4.71 -9.46 4.86
CA TRP A 129 -4.49 -10.84 5.29
C TRP A 129 -3.08 -11.05 5.83
N TRP A 130 -2.06 -10.55 5.11
CA TRP A 130 -0.66 -10.72 5.49
C TRP A 130 -0.25 -9.89 6.72
N ILE A 131 -0.69 -8.63 6.79
CA ILE A 131 -0.35 -7.72 7.89
C ILE A 131 -1.06 -8.14 9.19
N CYS A 132 -2.35 -8.48 9.12
CA CYS A 132 -3.17 -8.82 10.29
C CYS A 132 -3.05 -10.28 10.71
N GLY A 133 -2.59 -11.15 9.81
CA GLY A 133 -2.43 -12.58 10.09
C GLY A 133 -1.24 -12.89 11.00
N GLU A 134 -1.19 -14.14 11.45
CA GLU A 134 -0.10 -14.67 12.30
C GLU A 134 1.03 -15.29 11.47
N GLN A 135 0.88 -15.35 10.14
CA GLN A 135 1.84 -15.95 9.22
C GLN A 135 3.10 -15.11 9.11
N SER A 136 4.24 -15.78 8.92
CA SER A 136 5.57 -15.17 8.77
C SER A 136 6.08 -15.28 7.33
N TYR A 137 5.21 -15.07 6.33
CA TYR A 137 5.63 -15.05 4.93
C TYR A 137 6.47 -13.80 4.61
N THR A 138 7.49 -14.00 3.77
CA THR A 138 8.30 -12.89 3.25
C THR A 138 7.54 -12.09 2.17
N PRO A 139 7.94 -10.85 1.89
CA PRO A 139 7.39 -10.06 0.78
C PRO A 139 7.42 -10.79 -0.56
N GLU A 140 8.51 -11.54 -0.85
CA GLU A 140 8.66 -12.31 -2.08
C GLU A 140 7.64 -13.45 -2.18
N GLU A 141 7.41 -14.16 -1.08
CA GLU A 141 6.41 -15.23 -1.03
C GLU A 141 5.01 -14.68 -1.25
N VAL A 142 4.67 -13.57 -0.58
CA VAL A 142 3.35 -12.93 -0.72
C VAL A 142 3.16 -12.39 -2.14
N ALA A 143 4.18 -11.75 -2.73
CA ALA A 143 4.15 -11.32 -4.12
C ALA A 143 3.91 -12.49 -5.08
N ALA A 144 4.61 -13.61 -4.85
CA ALA A 144 4.44 -14.81 -5.66
C ALA A 144 3.04 -15.42 -5.52
N PHE A 145 2.45 -15.44 -4.32
CA PHE A 145 1.08 -15.91 -4.10
C PHE A 145 0.08 -15.03 -4.86
N TYR A 146 0.18 -13.71 -4.69
CA TYR A 146 -0.69 -12.76 -5.35
C TYR A 146 -0.64 -12.90 -6.88
N LEU A 147 0.57 -12.87 -7.46
CA LEU A 147 0.76 -12.96 -8.90
C LEU A 147 0.26 -14.29 -9.49
N ARG A 148 0.45 -15.39 -8.78
CA ARG A 148 -0.05 -16.70 -9.22
C ARG A 148 -1.58 -16.77 -9.23
N VAL A 149 -2.24 -16.13 -8.26
CA VAL A 149 -3.71 -16.12 -8.18
C VAL A 149 -4.34 -15.20 -9.21
N VAL A 150 -3.73 -14.04 -9.47
CA VAL A 150 -4.27 -13.06 -10.43
C VAL A 150 -3.83 -13.33 -11.87
N ASP A 151 -3.02 -14.37 -12.12
CA ASP A 151 -2.51 -14.78 -13.45
C ASP A 151 -1.84 -13.64 -14.21
N PHE A 152 -0.98 -12.91 -13.50
CA PHE A 152 -0.16 -11.85 -14.11
C PHE A 152 0.85 -12.39 -15.11
N GLU A 153 1.24 -13.67 -14.98
CA GLU A 153 2.06 -14.38 -15.93
C GLU A 153 1.12 -15.06 -16.94
N GLY A 154 0.73 -14.30 -17.97
CA GLY A 154 -0.08 -14.86 -19.04
C GLY A 154 0.55 -16.09 -19.67
N LYS A 155 -0.18 -17.20 -19.69
CA LYS A 155 0.09 -18.35 -20.55
C LYS A 155 -0.24 -18.01 -22.00
#